data_74ac92baae91554a6b226da2af1405e4
#
_entry.id   74ac92baae91554a6b226da2af1405e4
#
_cell.length_a   1.000
_cell.length_b   1.000
_cell.length_c   1.000
_cell.angle_alpha   90.00
_cell.angle_beta   90.00
_cell.angle_gamma   90.00
#
_symmetry.space_group_name_H-M   'P 1'
#
loop_
_entity.id
_entity.type
_entity.pdbx_description
1 polymer ?
#
loop_
_entity_poly.entity_id
_entity_poly.type
_entity_poly.pdbx_seq_one_letter_code
_entity_poly.pdbx_strand_id
1 'polypeptide(L)'
;MKNTIAIIGGTGRAGKFLAKSAVKKGYSVRMLVRTPKKSLLDDSNITLIQGDARNPDTILSLLSGCHAVINTFGQPNKAVPLYSEITALVIQTMKELEIKRYVGVTGGSLDIEGDKKSILNKIGAIVFRILYSEMMEDKRKELQLLQASKLDWTLIRLPFVKENEKSKVIKEDDFDMPGFKISSRDIARFMIEQLHNPSYIGKTPFIAN
;
A
#
# COMPACT_ATOMS: atom_id res chain seq x y z
N MET A 1 -1.22 -13.47 -21.89
CA MET A 1 -1.53 -13.91 -20.52
C MET A 1 -2.07 -12.69 -19.76
N LYS A 2 -3.11 -12.84 -18.91
CA LYS A 2 -3.57 -11.74 -18.05
C LYS A 2 -2.48 -11.43 -17.02
N ASN A 3 -2.13 -10.16 -16.84
CA ASN A 3 -1.19 -9.76 -15.81
C ASN A 3 -1.80 -10.02 -14.42
N THR A 4 -1.17 -10.87 -13.63
CA THR A 4 -1.61 -11.19 -12.27
C THR A 4 -0.91 -10.30 -11.26
N ILE A 5 -1.64 -9.74 -10.30
CA ILE A 5 -1.08 -8.93 -9.21
C ILE A 5 -1.41 -9.53 -7.85
N ALA A 6 -0.47 -9.37 -6.91
CA ALA A 6 -0.69 -9.73 -5.51
C ALA A 6 -1.21 -8.51 -4.73
N ILE A 7 -2.20 -8.72 -3.85
CA ILE A 7 -2.74 -7.68 -2.97
C ILE A 7 -2.64 -8.13 -1.51
N ILE A 8 -1.93 -7.35 -0.70
CA ILE A 8 -1.87 -7.47 0.76
C ILE A 8 -2.73 -6.37 1.37
N GLY A 9 -3.53 -6.69 2.38
CA GLY A 9 -4.40 -5.71 3.05
C GLY A 9 -5.66 -5.33 2.27
N GLY A 10 -6.03 -6.08 1.24
CA GLY A 10 -7.19 -5.81 0.38
C GLY A 10 -8.56 -5.78 1.08
N THR A 11 -8.66 -6.30 2.31
CA THR A 11 -9.87 -6.21 3.14
C THR A 11 -9.88 -5.00 4.08
N GLY A 12 -8.77 -4.27 4.16
CA GLY A 12 -8.62 -3.08 4.99
C GLY A 12 -9.26 -1.83 4.38
N ARG A 13 -9.25 -0.75 5.16
CA ARG A 13 -9.86 0.53 4.77
C ARG A 13 -9.26 1.09 3.46
N ALA A 14 -7.95 1.10 3.33
CA ALA A 14 -7.28 1.58 2.11
C ALA A 14 -7.46 0.61 0.92
N GLY A 15 -7.45 -0.72 1.19
CA GLY A 15 -7.48 -1.76 0.16
C GLY A 15 -8.87 -2.19 -0.33
N LYS A 16 -9.94 -1.72 0.30
CA LYS A 16 -11.32 -2.21 0.11
C LYS A 16 -11.79 -2.33 -1.35
N PHE A 17 -11.35 -1.43 -2.21
CA PHE A 17 -11.76 -1.40 -3.63
C PHE A 17 -10.70 -1.93 -4.59
N LEU A 18 -9.50 -2.31 -4.10
CA LEU A 18 -8.36 -2.67 -4.96
C LEU A 18 -8.69 -3.86 -5.85
N ALA A 19 -9.12 -4.99 -5.29
CA ALA A 19 -9.35 -6.20 -6.06
C ALA A 19 -10.38 -5.98 -7.19
N LYS A 20 -11.55 -5.42 -6.86
CA LYS A 20 -12.59 -5.12 -7.86
C LYS A 20 -12.12 -4.11 -8.91
N SER A 21 -11.34 -3.09 -8.51
CA SER A 21 -10.82 -2.10 -9.45
C SER A 21 -9.74 -2.68 -10.36
N ALA A 22 -8.89 -3.58 -9.85
CA ALA A 22 -7.88 -4.27 -10.64
C ALA A 22 -8.53 -5.20 -11.68
N VAL A 23 -9.53 -5.98 -11.28
CA VAL A 23 -10.27 -6.84 -12.22
C VAL A 23 -10.94 -6.03 -13.33
N LYS A 24 -11.56 -4.89 -13.00
CA LYS A 24 -12.13 -3.97 -14.00
C LYS A 24 -11.10 -3.42 -15.00
N LYS A 25 -9.83 -3.36 -14.62
CA LYS A 25 -8.70 -2.98 -15.50
C LYS A 25 -8.06 -4.17 -16.22
N GLY A 26 -8.62 -5.37 -16.07
CA GLY A 26 -8.19 -6.58 -16.79
C GLY A 26 -7.13 -7.41 -16.09
N TYR A 27 -6.80 -7.13 -14.83
CA TYR A 27 -5.89 -7.95 -14.04
C TYR A 27 -6.56 -9.19 -13.47
N SER A 28 -5.78 -10.26 -13.29
CA SER A 28 -6.07 -11.31 -12.33
C SER A 28 -5.46 -10.91 -10.98
N VAL A 29 -6.15 -11.25 -9.90
CA VAL A 29 -5.78 -10.83 -8.54
C VAL A 29 -5.56 -12.04 -7.64
N ARG A 30 -4.44 -12.08 -6.95
CA ARG A 30 -4.22 -12.95 -5.79
C ARG A 30 -4.25 -12.07 -4.55
N MET A 31 -5.18 -12.33 -3.64
CA MET A 31 -5.39 -11.46 -2.49
C MET A 31 -5.22 -12.22 -1.17
N LEU A 32 -4.31 -11.73 -0.32
CA LEU A 32 -4.11 -12.28 1.02
C LEU A 32 -5.29 -11.90 1.92
N VAL A 33 -5.85 -12.91 2.58
CA VAL A 33 -6.92 -12.76 3.57
C VAL A 33 -6.66 -13.63 4.79
N ARG A 34 -6.94 -13.11 5.99
CA ARG A 34 -6.89 -13.92 7.23
C ARG A 34 -8.11 -14.84 7.32
N THR A 35 -9.26 -14.31 6.98
CA THR A 35 -10.53 -15.06 6.98
C THR A 35 -11.24 -14.78 5.65
N PRO A 36 -11.42 -15.79 4.78
CA PRO A 36 -12.15 -15.65 3.54
C PRO A 36 -13.62 -15.27 3.80
N LYS A 37 -14.14 -14.29 3.04
CA LYS A 37 -15.54 -13.90 3.05
C LYS A 37 -16.18 -14.30 1.72
N LYS A 38 -17.39 -14.85 1.73
CA LYS A 38 -18.12 -15.25 0.52
C LYS A 38 -18.21 -14.13 -0.53
N SER A 39 -18.49 -12.89 -0.10
CA SER A 39 -18.59 -11.72 -0.99
C SER A 39 -17.32 -11.36 -1.77
N LEU A 40 -16.19 -11.98 -1.47
CA LEU A 40 -14.92 -11.80 -2.19
C LEU A 40 -14.68 -12.92 -3.22
N LEU A 41 -15.47 -14.01 -3.17
CA LEU A 41 -15.35 -15.18 -4.04
C LEU A 41 -16.20 -15.08 -5.32
N ASP A 42 -17.00 -14.03 -5.47
CA ASP A 42 -17.96 -13.88 -6.56
C ASP A 42 -17.33 -13.53 -7.92
N ASP A 43 -15.99 -13.41 -7.99
CA ASP A 43 -15.29 -13.06 -9.23
C ASP A 43 -14.17 -14.08 -9.50
N SER A 44 -14.29 -14.79 -10.60
CA SER A 44 -13.32 -15.83 -11.02
C SER A 44 -11.89 -15.30 -11.29
N ASN A 45 -11.73 -13.99 -11.42
CA ASN A 45 -10.41 -13.35 -11.56
C ASN A 45 -9.77 -13.02 -10.21
N ILE A 46 -10.43 -13.31 -9.09
CA ILE A 46 -9.90 -13.09 -7.73
C ILE A 46 -9.65 -14.43 -7.05
N THR A 47 -8.38 -14.74 -6.80
CA THR A 47 -7.97 -15.90 -6.01
C THR A 47 -7.64 -15.44 -4.60
N LEU A 48 -8.31 -15.99 -3.59
CA LEU A 48 -8.01 -15.72 -2.19
C LEU A 48 -6.93 -16.67 -1.69
N ILE A 49 -5.88 -16.13 -1.10
CA ILE A 49 -4.83 -16.87 -0.39
C ILE A 49 -5.08 -16.65 1.10
N GLN A 50 -5.46 -17.71 1.80
CA GLN A 50 -5.69 -17.63 3.24
C GLN A 50 -4.38 -17.78 3.99
N GLY A 51 -4.08 -16.86 4.92
CA GLY A 51 -2.91 -16.94 5.79
C GLY A 51 -2.58 -15.63 6.49
N ASP A 52 -1.41 -15.64 7.14
CA ASP A 52 -0.84 -14.47 7.83
C ASP A 52 0.30 -13.89 7.00
N ALA A 53 0.36 -12.58 6.89
CA ALA A 53 1.42 -11.87 6.14
C ALA A 53 2.82 -12.03 6.77
N ARG A 54 2.93 -12.52 8.01
CA ARG A 54 4.20 -12.86 8.68
C ARG A 54 4.74 -14.24 8.31
N ASN A 55 3.93 -15.07 7.67
CA ASN A 55 4.35 -16.42 7.30
C ASN A 55 4.99 -16.42 5.91
N PRO A 56 6.28 -16.84 5.78
CA PRO A 56 7.00 -16.88 4.51
C PRO A 56 6.31 -17.72 3.43
N ASP A 57 5.78 -18.90 3.77
CA ASP A 57 5.11 -19.78 2.82
C ASP A 57 3.81 -19.14 2.29
N THR A 58 3.12 -18.39 3.15
CA THR A 58 1.93 -17.63 2.74
C THR A 58 2.30 -16.53 1.75
N ILE A 59 3.37 -15.78 1.98
CA ILE A 59 3.82 -14.73 1.07
C ILE A 59 4.33 -15.34 -0.24
N LEU A 60 5.11 -16.42 -0.18
CA LEU A 60 5.56 -17.14 -1.37
C LEU A 60 4.37 -17.63 -2.21
N SER A 61 3.40 -18.28 -1.57
CA SER A 61 2.16 -18.71 -2.24
C SER A 61 1.41 -17.53 -2.85
N LEU A 62 1.29 -16.40 -2.13
CA LEU A 62 0.60 -15.21 -2.62
C LEU A 62 1.26 -14.62 -3.88
N LEU A 63 2.59 -14.49 -3.88
CA LEU A 63 3.35 -13.81 -4.92
C LEU A 63 3.64 -14.67 -6.13
N SER A 64 3.58 -16.00 -6.02
CA SER A 64 3.87 -16.93 -7.12
C SER A 64 3.02 -16.65 -8.36
N GLY A 65 3.68 -16.40 -9.50
CA GLY A 65 3.03 -16.07 -10.77
C GLY A 65 2.49 -14.66 -10.88
N CYS A 66 2.82 -13.76 -9.93
CA CYS A 66 2.46 -12.35 -9.99
C CYS A 66 3.54 -11.51 -10.69
N HIS A 67 3.13 -10.40 -11.30
CA HIS A 67 4.02 -9.43 -11.95
C HIS A 67 4.27 -8.18 -11.09
N ALA A 68 3.39 -7.92 -10.13
CA ALA A 68 3.49 -6.78 -9.24
C ALA A 68 2.82 -7.05 -7.89
N VAL A 69 3.20 -6.28 -6.88
CA VAL A 69 2.64 -6.34 -5.53
C VAL A 69 2.03 -4.98 -5.16
N ILE A 70 0.80 -5.00 -4.68
CA ILE A 70 0.15 -3.87 -4.02
C ILE A 70 0.02 -4.18 -2.52
N ASN A 71 0.64 -3.35 -1.69
CA ASN A 71 0.62 -3.52 -0.23
C ASN A 71 -0.14 -2.36 0.44
N THR A 72 -1.31 -2.67 0.97
CA THR A 72 -2.11 -1.78 1.82
C THR A 72 -2.26 -2.34 3.23
N PHE A 73 -1.25 -3.09 3.69
CA PHE A 73 -1.25 -3.62 5.05
C PHE A 73 -1.49 -2.49 6.05
N GLY A 74 -2.37 -2.74 6.99
CA GLY A 74 -2.70 -1.83 8.07
C GLY A 74 -3.10 -2.59 9.32
N GLN A 75 -2.80 -2.01 10.46
CA GLN A 75 -3.09 -2.57 11.76
C GLN A 75 -3.64 -1.50 12.71
N PRO A 76 -4.28 -1.87 13.85
CA PRO A 76 -4.68 -0.92 14.87
C PRO A 76 -3.48 -0.13 15.41
N ASN A 77 -3.64 1.17 15.66
CA ASN A 77 -2.56 2.06 16.07
C ASN A 77 -1.80 1.66 17.35
N LYS A 78 -2.42 0.86 18.23
CA LYS A 78 -1.81 0.38 19.49
C LYS A 78 -1.27 -1.05 19.40
N ALA A 79 -1.33 -1.68 18.23
CA ALA A 79 -0.73 -2.99 18.03
C ALA A 79 0.78 -2.85 17.83
N VAL A 80 1.55 -3.89 18.21
CA VAL A 80 2.98 -3.95 17.88
C VAL A 80 3.16 -3.77 16.38
N PRO A 81 3.97 -2.81 15.93
CA PRO A 81 4.13 -2.52 14.52
C PRO A 81 4.75 -3.71 13.75
N LEU A 82 4.24 -3.98 12.56
CA LEU A 82 4.66 -5.10 11.70
C LEU A 82 4.93 -4.64 10.25
N TYR A 83 4.98 -3.34 9.99
CA TYR A 83 5.12 -2.82 8.63
C TYR A 83 6.48 -3.17 8.03
N SER A 84 7.56 -2.96 8.78
CA SER A 84 8.93 -3.27 8.33
C SER A 84 9.15 -4.77 8.19
N GLU A 85 8.66 -5.58 9.14
CA GLU A 85 8.77 -7.04 9.11
C GLU A 85 8.11 -7.63 7.86
N ILE A 86 6.84 -7.27 7.62
CA ILE A 86 6.08 -7.76 6.47
C ILE A 86 6.71 -7.27 5.16
N THR A 87 7.13 -6.00 5.10
CA THR A 87 7.76 -5.45 3.90
C THR A 87 9.11 -6.10 3.60
N ALA A 88 9.92 -6.42 4.62
CA ALA A 88 11.16 -7.16 4.45
C ALA A 88 10.91 -8.55 3.82
N LEU A 89 9.92 -9.28 4.33
CA LEU A 89 9.55 -10.59 3.81
C LEU A 89 9.02 -10.49 2.36
N VAL A 90 8.19 -9.50 2.06
CA VAL A 90 7.70 -9.25 0.70
C VAL A 90 8.84 -8.93 -0.25
N ILE A 91 9.77 -8.05 0.14
CA ILE A 91 10.95 -7.70 -0.69
C ILE A 91 11.80 -8.93 -0.98
N GLN A 92 12.07 -9.76 0.03
CA GLN A 92 12.83 -11.00 -0.12
C GLN A 92 12.15 -11.93 -1.14
N THR A 93 10.86 -12.20 -0.95
CA THR A 93 10.10 -13.09 -1.86
C THR A 93 9.97 -12.52 -3.27
N MET A 94 9.78 -11.19 -3.41
CA MET A 94 9.78 -10.53 -4.71
C MET A 94 11.12 -10.71 -5.45
N LYS A 95 12.23 -10.63 -4.71
CA LYS A 95 13.58 -10.85 -5.27
C LYS A 95 13.75 -12.29 -5.75
N GLU A 96 13.31 -13.27 -4.96
CA GLU A 96 13.36 -14.70 -5.31
C GLU A 96 12.53 -15.03 -6.55
N LEU A 97 11.39 -14.37 -6.72
CA LEU A 97 10.44 -14.55 -7.84
C LEU A 97 10.67 -13.56 -8.99
N GLU A 98 11.74 -12.76 -8.97
CA GLU A 98 12.09 -11.74 -9.96
C GLU A 98 11.00 -10.68 -10.23
N ILE A 99 10.10 -10.46 -9.25
CA ILE A 99 9.08 -9.43 -9.32
C ILE A 99 9.71 -8.07 -9.00
N LYS A 100 9.52 -7.06 -9.86
CA LYS A 100 10.14 -5.73 -9.70
C LYS A 100 9.20 -4.68 -9.13
N ARG A 101 7.93 -4.65 -9.55
CA ARG A 101 7.00 -3.55 -9.24
C ARG A 101 6.32 -3.75 -7.89
N TYR A 102 6.56 -2.80 -6.98
CA TYR A 102 5.92 -2.70 -5.66
C TYR A 102 5.21 -1.36 -5.52
N VAL A 103 3.95 -1.37 -5.07
CA VAL A 103 3.17 -0.17 -4.75
C VAL A 103 2.61 -0.30 -3.34
N GLY A 104 3.08 0.54 -2.43
CA GLY A 104 2.65 0.53 -1.03
C GLY A 104 1.98 1.83 -0.61
N VAL A 105 1.38 1.83 0.60
CA VAL A 105 0.82 3.03 1.23
C VAL A 105 1.39 3.24 2.63
N THR A 106 1.56 4.50 3.01
CA THR A 106 1.91 4.89 4.37
C THR A 106 1.12 6.12 4.81
N GLY A 107 1.26 6.54 6.05
CA GLY A 107 0.61 7.77 6.54
C GLY A 107 1.37 9.02 6.13
N GLY A 108 0.66 10.11 5.86
CA GLY A 108 1.24 11.41 5.53
C GLY A 108 2.06 12.05 6.65
N SER A 109 1.95 11.51 7.87
CA SER A 109 2.78 11.93 9.02
C SER A 109 4.24 11.45 8.93
N LEU A 110 4.57 10.51 8.04
CA LEU A 110 5.94 10.09 7.81
C LEU A 110 6.74 11.25 7.23
N ASP A 111 7.74 11.73 7.99
CA ASP A 111 8.66 12.77 7.54
C ASP A 111 9.78 12.14 6.72
N ILE A 112 10.05 12.73 5.56
CA ILE A 112 11.08 12.30 4.62
C ILE A 112 11.94 13.51 4.28
N GLU A 113 13.22 13.31 4.10
CA GLU A 113 14.15 14.37 3.70
C GLU A 113 13.69 15.01 2.38
N GLY A 114 13.69 16.33 2.33
CA GLY A 114 13.18 17.10 1.19
C GLY A 114 11.73 17.53 1.30
N ASP A 115 10.97 17.05 2.30
CA ASP A 115 9.59 17.51 2.53
C ASP A 115 9.54 19.03 2.80
N LYS A 116 8.57 19.71 2.18
CA LYS A 116 8.29 21.13 2.38
C LYS A 116 6.91 21.34 3.00
N LYS A 117 6.59 20.50 3.99
CA LYS A 117 5.27 20.52 4.66
C LYS A 117 4.92 21.92 5.19
N SER A 118 3.69 22.33 5.00
CA SER A 118 3.10 23.52 5.62
C SER A 118 3.16 23.44 7.15
N ILE A 119 3.08 24.58 7.83
CA ILE A 119 3.15 24.64 9.29
C ILE A 119 2.10 23.72 9.93
N LEU A 120 0.87 23.72 9.41
CA LEU A 120 -0.20 22.88 9.91
C LEU A 120 0.10 21.38 9.76
N ASN A 121 0.61 20.97 8.60
CA ASN A 121 0.97 19.57 8.34
C ASN A 121 2.20 19.14 9.15
N LYS A 122 3.16 20.05 9.43
CA LYS A 122 4.28 19.79 10.33
C LYS A 122 3.81 19.54 11.77
N ILE A 123 2.93 20.40 12.30
CA ILE A 123 2.38 20.24 13.64
C ILE A 123 1.64 18.91 13.74
N GLY A 124 0.77 18.60 12.77
CA GLY A 124 0.06 17.33 12.73
C GLY A 124 0.99 16.11 12.71
N ALA A 125 2.06 16.16 11.93
CA ALA A 125 3.06 15.09 11.87
C ALA A 125 3.81 14.93 13.21
N ILE A 126 4.18 16.04 13.89
CA ILE A 126 4.84 16.01 15.19
C ILE A 126 3.92 15.37 16.24
N VAL A 127 2.68 15.82 16.33
CA VAL A 127 1.69 15.27 17.27
C VAL A 127 1.50 13.77 17.04
N PHE A 128 1.34 13.37 15.79
CA PHE A 128 1.17 11.95 15.44
C PHE A 128 2.40 11.11 15.80
N ARG A 129 3.61 11.63 15.58
CA ARG A 129 4.85 10.98 15.94
C ARG A 129 5.01 10.80 17.45
N ILE A 130 4.59 11.79 18.25
CA ILE A 130 4.62 11.68 19.72
C ILE A 130 3.63 10.62 20.20
N LEU A 131 2.41 10.59 19.67
CA LEU A 131 1.37 9.67 20.09
C LEU A 131 1.60 8.21 19.61
N TYR A 132 2.32 7.99 18.51
CA TYR A 132 2.52 6.70 17.86
C TYR A 132 3.98 6.48 17.46
N SER A 133 4.92 6.78 18.38
CA SER A 133 6.35 6.76 18.11
C SER A 133 6.86 5.43 17.55
N GLU A 134 6.49 4.30 18.16
CA GLU A 134 6.89 2.96 17.71
C GLU A 134 6.41 2.66 16.27
N MET A 135 5.15 2.98 15.98
CA MET A 135 4.62 2.79 14.64
C MET A 135 5.34 3.68 13.61
N MET A 136 5.66 4.92 13.97
CA MET A 136 6.35 5.84 13.07
C MET A 136 7.81 5.42 12.84
N GLU A 137 8.46 4.87 13.85
CA GLU A 137 9.81 4.30 13.70
C GLU A 137 9.80 3.07 12.78
N ASP A 138 8.84 2.16 12.97
CA ASP A 138 8.68 0.98 12.13
C ASP A 138 8.37 1.34 10.66
N LYS A 139 7.53 2.36 10.42
CA LYS A 139 7.28 2.89 9.07
C LYS A 139 8.51 3.56 8.44
N ARG A 140 9.39 4.14 9.25
CA ARG A 140 10.68 4.64 8.74
C ARG A 140 11.59 3.49 8.33
N LYS A 141 11.64 2.41 9.11
CA LYS A 141 12.36 1.17 8.75
C LYS A 141 11.78 0.55 7.47
N GLU A 142 10.45 0.52 7.32
CA GLU A 142 9.78 0.09 6.07
C GLU A 142 10.31 0.88 4.86
N LEU A 143 10.35 2.21 4.95
CA LEU A 143 10.86 3.05 3.87
C LEU A 143 12.35 2.78 3.58
N GLN A 144 13.19 2.64 4.61
CA GLN A 144 14.62 2.32 4.45
C GLN A 144 14.83 0.98 3.73
N LEU A 145 14.03 -0.03 4.04
CA LEU A 145 14.06 -1.33 3.35
C LEU A 145 13.71 -1.18 1.86
N LEU A 146 12.68 -0.40 1.54
CA LEU A 146 12.32 -0.11 0.14
C LEU A 146 13.43 0.65 -0.59
N GLN A 147 14.01 1.67 0.03
CA GLN A 147 15.12 2.46 -0.54
C GLN A 147 16.38 1.61 -0.78
N ALA A 148 16.69 0.68 0.11
CA ALA A 148 17.80 -0.25 -0.04
C ALA A 148 17.51 -1.39 -1.03
N SER A 149 16.25 -1.62 -1.39
CA SER A 149 15.86 -2.63 -2.36
C SER A 149 16.18 -2.18 -3.79
N LYS A 150 16.32 -3.15 -4.70
CA LYS A 150 16.44 -2.88 -6.14
C LYS A 150 15.08 -2.96 -6.85
N LEU A 151 13.99 -2.76 -6.12
CA LEU A 151 12.63 -2.79 -6.66
C LEU A 151 12.24 -1.45 -7.29
N ASP A 152 11.34 -1.51 -8.24
CA ASP A 152 10.61 -0.36 -8.76
C ASP A 152 9.47 -0.03 -7.80
N TRP A 153 9.81 0.51 -6.62
CA TRP A 153 8.85 0.77 -5.56
C TRP A 153 8.24 2.17 -5.65
N THR A 154 6.99 2.29 -5.17
CA THR A 154 6.31 3.56 -4.87
C THR A 154 5.64 3.43 -3.51
N LEU A 155 5.87 4.36 -2.59
CA LEU A 155 5.24 4.35 -1.26
C LEU A 155 4.38 5.62 -1.10
N ILE A 156 3.06 5.48 -1.30
CA ILE A 156 2.11 6.58 -1.37
C ILE A 156 1.76 7.06 0.03
N ARG A 157 1.87 8.37 0.28
CA ARG A 157 1.55 8.99 1.57
C ARG A 157 0.10 9.47 1.58
N LEU A 158 -0.69 8.90 2.50
CA LEU A 158 -2.13 9.12 2.59
C LEU A 158 -2.51 10.04 3.76
N PRO A 159 -3.49 10.93 3.59
CA PRO A 159 -4.20 11.61 4.68
C PRO A 159 -5.21 10.66 5.35
N PHE A 160 -6.22 11.21 6.03
CA PHE A 160 -7.32 10.42 6.57
C PHE A 160 -8.10 9.70 5.46
N VAL A 161 -8.17 8.37 5.56
CA VAL A 161 -8.89 7.54 4.61
C VAL A 161 -10.36 7.48 4.97
N LYS A 162 -11.23 7.83 4.02
CA LYS A 162 -12.69 7.66 4.11
C LYS A 162 -13.13 6.46 3.26
N GLU A 163 -13.92 5.59 3.86
CA GLU A 163 -14.58 4.50 3.15
C GLU A 163 -15.74 5.06 2.31
N ASN A 164 -15.44 5.69 1.21
CA ASN A 164 -16.42 6.31 0.32
C ASN A 164 -16.27 5.74 -1.09
N GLU A 165 -17.43 5.60 -1.76
CA GLU A 165 -17.52 5.13 -3.14
C GLU A 165 -17.48 6.26 -4.18
N LYS A 166 -17.71 7.50 -3.78
CA LYS A 166 -17.67 8.64 -4.70
C LYS A 166 -16.22 8.96 -5.06
N SER A 167 -15.92 8.87 -6.34
CA SER A 167 -14.62 9.27 -6.90
C SER A 167 -14.56 10.79 -7.02
N LYS A 168 -13.38 11.33 -6.77
CA LYS A 168 -13.05 12.74 -6.94
C LYS A 168 -11.76 12.90 -7.72
N VAL A 169 -11.43 14.14 -8.08
CA VAL A 169 -10.12 14.48 -8.61
C VAL A 169 -9.08 14.28 -7.51
N ILE A 170 -8.04 13.50 -7.81
CA ILE A 170 -6.91 13.31 -6.92
C ILE A 170 -5.96 14.50 -7.13
N LYS A 171 -5.54 15.09 -6.02
CA LYS A 171 -4.44 16.06 -5.98
C LYS A 171 -3.18 15.29 -5.56
N GLU A 172 -2.09 15.55 -6.24
CA GLU A 172 -0.79 14.91 -6.04
C GLU A 172 0.24 15.99 -5.71
N ASP A 173 1.16 15.68 -4.80
CA ASP A 173 2.26 16.58 -4.45
C ASP A 173 3.45 15.75 -3.93
N ASP A 174 4.67 16.14 -4.30
CA ASP A 174 5.88 15.43 -3.88
C ASP A 174 6.39 15.91 -2.50
N PHE A 175 5.94 17.09 -2.02
CA PHE A 175 6.55 17.80 -0.89
C PHE A 175 5.62 18.01 0.31
N ASP A 176 4.33 18.15 0.09
CA ASP A 176 3.34 18.39 1.15
C ASP A 176 2.00 17.69 0.91
N MET A 177 1.22 17.51 1.95
CA MET A 177 -0.11 16.90 1.87
C MET A 177 -1.12 17.88 1.22
N PRO A 178 -1.64 17.59 0.01
CA PRO A 178 -2.52 18.52 -0.71
C PRO A 178 -3.97 18.55 -0.21
N GLY A 179 -4.27 17.86 0.88
CA GLY A 179 -5.60 17.82 1.49
C GLY A 179 -5.69 16.91 2.70
N PHE A 180 -6.84 16.93 3.39
CA PHE A 180 -7.00 16.24 4.68
C PHE A 180 -7.60 14.84 4.58
N LYS A 181 -8.10 14.44 3.43
CA LYS A 181 -8.80 13.15 3.26
C LYS A 181 -8.64 12.62 1.84
N ILE A 182 -8.84 11.30 1.71
CA ILE A 182 -8.95 10.61 0.43
C ILE A 182 -9.95 9.46 0.52
N SER A 183 -10.66 9.15 -0.58
CA SER A 183 -11.55 8.00 -0.61
C SER A 183 -10.80 6.70 -0.88
N SER A 184 -11.29 5.58 -0.31
CA SER A 184 -10.72 4.24 -0.60
C SER A 184 -10.79 3.88 -2.08
N ARG A 185 -11.80 4.39 -2.81
CA ARG A 185 -11.92 4.19 -4.26
C ARG A 185 -10.81 4.92 -5.03
N ASP A 186 -10.52 6.16 -4.64
CA ASP A 186 -9.47 6.94 -5.31
C ASP A 186 -8.08 6.40 -4.99
N ILE A 187 -7.84 5.92 -3.77
CA ILE A 187 -6.62 5.18 -3.43
C ILE A 187 -6.45 3.98 -4.36
N ALA A 188 -7.48 3.15 -4.50
CA ALA A 188 -7.43 1.97 -5.36
C ALA A 188 -7.14 2.33 -6.82
N ARG A 189 -7.81 3.37 -7.35
CA ARG A 189 -7.57 3.87 -8.71
C ARG A 189 -6.13 4.30 -8.89
N PHE A 190 -5.63 5.16 -8.01
CA PHE A 190 -4.26 5.68 -8.08
C PHE A 190 -3.22 4.56 -7.99
N MET A 191 -3.34 3.64 -7.03
CA MET A 191 -2.40 2.53 -6.88
C MET A 191 -2.33 1.62 -8.11
N ILE A 192 -3.48 1.35 -8.75
CA ILE A 192 -3.52 0.54 -9.97
C ILE A 192 -2.88 1.27 -11.15
N GLU A 193 -3.08 2.58 -11.26
CA GLU A 193 -2.43 3.40 -12.28
C GLU A 193 -0.90 3.38 -12.12
N GLN A 194 -0.40 3.34 -10.88
CA GLN A 194 1.04 3.26 -10.62
C GLN A 194 1.68 1.94 -11.08
N LEU A 195 0.94 0.89 -11.33
CA LEU A 195 1.51 -0.38 -11.82
C LEU A 195 2.28 -0.22 -13.13
N HIS A 196 1.89 0.73 -13.97
CA HIS A 196 2.53 1.02 -15.26
C HIS A 196 3.12 2.43 -15.37
N ASN A 197 2.86 3.29 -14.39
CA ASN A 197 3.37 4.66 -14.40
C ASN A 197 4.77 4.70 -13.74
N PRO A 198 5.84 5.04 -14.48
CA PRO A 198 7.18 5.10 -13.92
C PRO A 198 7.48 6.40 -13.13
N SER A 199 6.61 7.41 -13.21
CA SER A 199 6.86 8.76 -12.67
C SER A 199 7.14 8.79 -11.18
N TYR A 200 6.61 7.80 -10.43
CA TYR A 200 6.78 7.67 -8.99
C TYR A 200 7.62 6.46 -8.55
N ILE A 201 8.41 5.86 -9.46
CA ILE A 201 9.39 4.83 -9.07
C ILE A 201 10.46 5.48 -8.19
N GLY A 202 10.72 4.86 -7.04
CA GLY A 202 11.67 5.35 -6.03
C GLY A 202 11.16 6.57 -5.25
N LYS A 203 9.85 6.90 -5.32
CA LYS A 203 9.27 8.11 -4.73
C LYS A 203 8.16 7.82 -3.72
N THR A 204 7.83 8.89 -2.99
CA THR A 204 6.84 8.87 -1.92
C THR A 204 5.81 10.01 -2.09
N PRO A 205 5.00 10.01 -3.17
CA PRO A 205 4.05 11.09 -3.41
C PRO A 205 2.98 11.17 -2.32
N PHE A 206 2.53 12.38 -2.00
CA PHE A 206 1.29 12.63 -1.28
C PHE A 206 0.11 12.64 -2.23
N ILE A 207 -1.02 12.07 -1.82
CA ILE A 207 -2.28 12.16 -2.55
C ILE A 207 -3.44 12.52 -1.63
N ALA A 208 -4.37 13.37 -2.11
CA ALA A 208 -5.59 13.73 -1.40
C ALA A 208 -6.74 14.08 -2.35
N ASN A 209 -7.97 14.24 -1.82
CA ASN A 209 -9.12 14.81 -2.56
C ASN A 209 -10.12 15.56 -1.66
#